data_40381245c3a6c1daa500bdfdd9162a19
#
_entry.id   40381245c3a6c1daa500bdfdd9162a19
#
_cell.length_a   1.000
_cell.length_b   1.000
_cell.length_c   1.000
_cell.angle_alpha   90.00
_cell.angle_beta   90.00
_cell.angle_gamma   90.00
#
_symmetry.space_group_name_H-M   'P 1'
#
loop_
_entity.id
_entity.type
_entity.pdbx_description
1 polymer ?
#
loop_
_entity_poly.entity_id
_entity_poly.type
_entity_poly.pdbx_seq_one_letter_code
_entity_poly.pdbx_strand_id
1 'polypeptide(L)'
;MSKLSIEEFTNFFKYYKDMAHQRAAAAELWKAMPVSLLEDSAPWVLTYRNPVEEEVKGIVDAKMLERLTGHPAASYDANFVNDCNRLFADTGFDKHLNAMQMLMANMMHETCNFVYMKEIASGVAYNNRSDLGNGPDDGPRYKGAGVLQLTGKYNYQ
;
A
#
# COMPACT_ATOMS: atom_id res chain seq x y z
N MET A 1 8.21 -16.42 23.93
CA MET A 1 8.21 -15.18 23.08
C MET A 1 7.63 -14.06 23.90
N SER A 2 8.25 -12.88 23.91
CA SER A 2 7.72 -11.75 24.67
C SER A 2 6.53 -11.15 23.91
N LYS A 3 5.41 -10.98 24.61
CA LYS A 3 4.22 -10.32 24.10
C LYS A 3 4.54 -8.86 23.84
N LEU A 4 4.12 -8.32 22.69
CA LEU A 4 4.22 -6.91 22.39
C LEU A 4 3.50 -6.10 23.49
N SER A 5 4.20 -5.16 24.13
CA SER A 5 3.59 -4.31 25.14
C SER A 5 2.69 -3.24 24.50
N ILE A 6 1.73 -2.73 25.28
CA ILE A 6 0.88 -1.63 24.82
C ILE A 6 1.70 -0.39 24.46
N GLU A 7 2.81 -0.15 25.15
CA GLU A 7 3.71 0.97 24.88
C GLU A 7 4.43 0.81 23.55
N GLU A 8 4.98 -0.36 23.27
CA GLU A 8 5.60 -0.67 21.98
C GLU A 8 4.60 -0.53 20.83
N PHE A 9 3.38 -1.08 20.98
CA PHE A 9 2.33 -0.98 19.98
C PHE A 9 1.90 0.47 19.72
N THR A 10 1.66 1.26 20.76
CA THR A 10 1.23 2.65 20.63
C THR A 10 2.36 3.57 20.12
N ASN A 11 3.62 3.22 20.36
CA ASN A 11 4.77 3.97 19.84
C ASN A 11 4.90 3.90 18.32
N PHE A 12 4.33 2.88 17.63
CA PHE A 12 4.25 2.88 16.16
C PHE A 12 3.48 4.07 15.61
N PHE A 13 2.46 4.53 16.32
CA PHE A 13 1.63 5.65 15.90
C PHE A 13 2.28 7.01 16.17
N LYS A 14 3.39 7.05 16.91
CA LYS A 14 4.15 8.26 17.20
C LYS A 14 4.75 8.92 15.95
N TYR A 15 5.03 8.13 14.91
CA TYR A 15 5.59 8.61 13.65
C TYR A 15 4.54 9.30 12.75
N TYR A 16 3.25 9.14 13.05
CA TYR A 16 2.15 9.76 12.31
C TYR A 16 1.60 10.97 13.07
N LYS A 17 2.42 12.03 13.24
CA LYS A 17 2.01 13.29 13.92
C LYS A 17 1.34 13.05 15.27
N ASP A 18 2.04 12.53 16.22
CA ASP A 18 1.72 12.35 17.67
C ASP A 18 0.36 12.91 18.14
N MET A 19 -0.73 12.40 17.59
CA MET A 19 -2.07 12.82 17.96
C MET A 19 -2.57 11.96 19.13
N ALA A 20 -2.88 12.59 20.27
CA ALA A 20 -3.32 11.90 21.48
C ALA A 20 -4.53 10.97 21.24
N HIS A 21 -5.46 11.36 20.35
CA HIS A 21 -6.61 10.53 20.01
C HIS A 21 -6.22 9.27 19.22
N GLN A 22 -5.18 9.33 18.39
CA GLN A 22 -4.69 8.16 17.64
C GLN A 22 -4.01 7.16 18.57
N ARG A 23 -3.24 7.62 19.55
CA ARG A 23 -2.65 6.76 20.58
C ARG A 23 -3.72 6.12 21.47
N ALA A 24 -4.75 6.87 21.82
CA ALA A 24 -5.88 6.33 22.57
C ALA A 24 -6.61 5.24 21.76
N ALA A 25 -6.90 5.49 20.48
CA ALA A 25 -7.52 4.51 19.60
C ALA A 25 -6.64 3.26 19.39
N ALA A 26 -5.32 3.44 19.24
CA ALA A 26 -4.37 2.34 19.16
C ALA A 26 -4.33 1.50 20.44
N ALA A 27 -4.40 2.12 21.61
CA ALA A 27 -4.45 1.44 22.89
C ALA A 27 -5.74 0.60 23.06
N GLU A 28 -6.87 1.13 22.60
CA GLU A 28 -8.14 0.37 22.60
C GLU A 28 -8.10 -0.79 21.60
N LEU A 29 -7.53 -0.57 20.42
CA LEU A 29 -7.32 -1.63 19.43
C LEU A 29 -6.44 -2.76 20.02
N TRP A 30 -5.33 -2.41 20.66
CA TRP A 30 -4.44 -3.37 21.29
C TRP A 30 -5.17 -4.23 22.35
N LYS A 31 -6.04 -3.64 23.16
CA LYS A 31 -6.83 -4.37 24.15
C LYS A 31 -7.85 -5.32 23.52
N ALA A 32 -8.38 -4.95 22.36
CA ALA A 32 -9.37 -5.74 21.62
C ALA A 32 -8.74 -6.87 20.80
N MET A 33 -7.42 -6.82 20.55
CA MET A 33 -6.73 -7.83 19.74
C MET A 33 -6.63 -9.16 20.49
N PRO A 34 -6.90 -10.29 19.82
CA PRO A 34 -6.63 -11.61 20.36
C PRO A 34 -5.16 -11.76 20.81
N VAL A 35 -4.92 -12.41 21.93
CA VAL A 35 -3.56 -12.64 22.47
C VAL A 35 -2.67 -13.33 21.44
N SER A 36 -3.21 -14.29 20.68
CA SER A 36 -2.49 -14.98 19.60
C SER A 36 -1.93 -14.02 18.54
N LEU A 37 -2.70 -13.02 18.12
CA LEU A 37 -2.25 -12.01 17.17
C LEU A 37 -1.14 -11.12 17.74
N LEU A 38 -1.19 -10.80 19.04
CA LEU A 38 -0.16 -10.02 19.72
C LEU A 38 1.13 -10.83 19.91
N GLU A 39 1.03 -12.14 20.11
CA GLU A 39 2.17 -13.05 20.22
C GLU A 39 2.82 -13.31 18.87
N ASP A 40 2.01 -13.46 17.82
CA ASP A 40 2.49 -13.65 16.43
C ASP A 40 3.06 -12.37 15.83
N SER A 41 2.52 -11.21 16.20
CA SER A 41 3.00 -9.91 15.68
C SER A 41 4.27 -9.42 16.38
N ALA A 42 4.58 -9.88 17.59
CA ALA A 42 5.80 -9.47 18.29
C ALA A 42 7.09 -9.85 17.53
N PRO A 43 7.24 -11.07 16.96
CA PRO A 43 8.34 -11.36 16.05
C PRO A 43 8.32 -10.49 14.78
N TRP A 44 7.14 -10.21 14.23
CA TRP A 44 6.98 -9.38 13.04
C TRP A 44 7.49 -7.95 13.25
N VAL A 45 7.12 -7.34 14.36
CA VAL A 45 7.56 -6.00 14.75
C VAL A 45 9.06 -5.94 15.02
N LEU A 46 9.62 -6.98 15.65
CA LEU A 46 11.04 -7.06 15.98
C LEU A 46 11.91 -7.51 14.79
N THR A 47 11.36 -8.28 13.87
CA THR A 47 12.06 -8.81 12.69
C THR A 47 11.90 -7.94 11.45
N TYR A 48 11.16 -6.83 11.52
CA TYR A 48 11.17 -5.83 10.43
C TYR A 48 12.60 -5.33 10.11
N ARG A 49 13.56 -5.55 11.01
CA ARG A 49 15.00 -5.32 10.78
C ARG A 49 15.74 -6.47 10.10
N ASN A 50 15.15 -7.68 10.07
CA ASN A 50 15.69 -8.85 9.39
C ASN A 50 14.51 -9.71 8.91
N PRO A 51 13.94 -9.42 7.74
CA PRO A 51 12.96 -10.32 7.17
C PRO A 51 13.64 -11.69 6.99
N VAL A 52 13.06 -12.73 7.59
CA VAL A 52 13.37 -14.09 7.15
C VAL A 52 12.94 -14.11 5.69
N GLU A 53 13.88 -14.34 4.79
CA GLU A 53 13.61 -14.48 3.36
C GLU A 53 12.80 -15.76 3.14
N GLU A 54 11.49 -15.72 3.42
CA GLU A 54 10.57 -16.69 2.88
C GLU A 54 10.35 -16.33 1.41
N GLU A 55 10.88 -17.18 0.55
CA GLU A 55 10.62 -17.10 -0.89
C GLU A 55 9.11 -17.14 -1.11
N VAL A 56 8.51 -16.01 -1.46
CA VAL A 56 7.08 -15.92 -1.73
C VAL A 56 6.78 -16.72 -2.99
N LYS A 57 6.38 -17.97 -2.79
CA LYS A 57 5.84 -18.83 -3.86
C LYS A 57 4.39 -18.43 -4.14
N GLY A 58 4.19 -17.37 -4.84
CA GLY A 58 2.84 -16.95 -5.20
C GLY A 58 2.89 -15.71 -6.06
N ILE A 59 2.78 -15.93 -7.33
CA ILE A 59 2.53 -14.88 -8.31
C ILE A 59 1.09 -14.40 -8.11
N VAL A 60 0.86 -13.10 -8.12
CA VAL A 60 -0.48 -12.52 -8.17
C VAL A 60 -1.19 -13.05 -9.42
N ASP A 61 -2.40 -13.56 -9.27
CA ASP A 61 -3.28 -13.97 -10.36
C ASP A 61 -4.66 -13.32 -10.24
N ALA A 62 -5.47 -13.39 -11.30
CA ALA A 62 -6.79 -12.78 -11.32
C ALA A 62 -7.74 -13.35 -10.25
N LYS A 63 -7.61 -14.64 -9.88
CA LYS A 63 -8.41 -15.25 -8.82
C LYS A 63 -8.00 -14.76 -7.44
N MET A 64 -6.71 -14.49 -7.22
CA MET A 64 -6.23 -13.86 -6.00
C MET A 64 -6.80 -12.45 -5.88
N LEU A 65 -6.77 -11.66 -6.96
CA LEU A 65 -7.36 -10.32 -7.00
C LEU A 65 -8.87 -10.36 -6.72
N GLU A 66 -9.60 -11.30 -7.30
CA GLU A 66 -11.02 -11.52 -7.01
C GLU A 66 -11.27 -11.76 -5.52
N ARG A 67 -10.48 -12.62 -4.89
CA ARG A 67 -10.60 -12.88 -3.44
C ARG A 67 -10.30 -11.67 -2.58
N LEU A 68 -9.33 -10.85 -2.98
CA LEU A 68 -8.91 -9.67 -2.23
C LEU A 68 -9.90 -8.51 -2.37
N THR A 69 -10.44 -8.29 -3.57
CA THR A 69 -11.22 -7.09 -3.90
C THR A 69 -12.72 -7.33 -3.95
N GLY A 70 -13.15 -8.57 -4.12
CA GLY A 70 -14.54 -8.95 -4.39
C GLY A 70 -15.00 -8.70 -5.83
N HIS A 71 -14.13 -8.21 -6.72
CA HIS A 71 -14.44 -8.02 -8.14
C HIS A 71 -14.14 -9.29 -8.93
N PRO A 72 -14.96 -9.66 -9.94
CA PRO A 72 -14.75 -10.89 -10.73
C PRO A 72 -13.35 -10.96 -11.34
N ALA A 73 -12.74 -12.15 -11.35
CA ALA A 73 -11.42 -12.37 -11.96
C ALA A 73 -11.34 -11.88 -13.42
N ALA A 74 -12.43 -11.97 -14.17
CA ALA A 74 -12.53 -11.51 -15.55
C ALA A 74 -12.43 -9.98 -15.74
N SER A 75 -12.51 -9.20 -14.65
CA SER A 75 -12.32 -7.74 -14.69
C SER A 75 -10.84 -7.35 -14.72
N TYR A 76 -9.93 -8.28 -14.47
CA TYR A 76 -8.48 -8.05 -14.48
C TYR A 76 -7.87 -8.61 -15.77
N ASP A 77 -7.36 -7.72 -16.62
CA ASP A 77 -6.66 -8.17 -17.81
C ASP A 77 -5.26 -8.74 -17.48
N ALA A 78 -4.72 -9.50 -18.43
CA ALA A 78 -3.42 -10.15 -18.24
C ALA A 78 -2.27 -9.14 -18.07
N ASN A 79 -2.36 -7.96 -18.68
CA ASN A 79 -1.32 -6.94 -18.56
C ASN A 79 -1.28 -6.37 -17.16
N PHE A 80 -2.44 -6.07 -16.56
CA PHE A 80 -2.52 -5.61 -15.18
C PHE A 80 -1.92 -6.62 -14.20
N VAL A 81 -2.28 -7.89 -14.35
CA VAL A 81 -1.75 -8.98 -13.51
C VAL A 81 -0.23 -9.09 -13.67
N ASN A 82 0.27 -9.05 -14.91
CA ASN A 82 1.70 -9.11 -15.20
C ASN A 82 2.45 -7.89 -14.64
N ASP A 83 1.87 -6.69 -14.73
CA ASP A 83 2.45 -5.47 -14.19
C ASP A 83 2.54 -5.49 -12.66
N CYS A 84 1.53 -6.06 -11.97
CA CYS A 84 1.60 -6.31 -10.53
C CYS A 84 2.76 -7.25 -10.18
N ASN A 85 2.90 -8.37 -10.89
CA ASN A 85 3.99 -9.32 -10.66
C ASN A 85 5.36 -8.70 -10.94
N ARG A 86 5.49 -7.94 -12.02
CA ARG A 86 6.72 -7.23 -12.36
C ARG A 86 7.08 -6.18 -11.31
N LEU A 87 6.11 -5.42 -10.81
CA LEU A 87 6.33 -4.45 -9.73
C LEU A 87 6.93 -5.12 -8.50
N PHE A 88 6.39 -6.26 -8.07
CA PHE A 88 6.92 -6.98 -6.92
C PHE A 88 8.32 -7.54 -7.18
N ALA A 89 8.59 -8.07 -8.38
CA ALA A 89 9.90 -8.58 -8.75
C ALA A 89 10.94 -7.47 -8.84
N ASP A 90 10.62 -6.35 -9.51
CA ASP A 90 11.54 -5.22 -9.71
C ASP A 90 11.90 -4.52 -8.40
N THR A 91 10.97 -4.51 -7.44
CA THR A 91 11.19 -3.95 -6.09
C THR A 91 11.80 -4.95 -5.11
N GLY A 92 11.88 -6.23 -5.48
CA GLY A 92 12.30 -7.33 -4.60
C GLY A 92 11.26 -7.69 -3.53
N PHE A 93 10.05 -7.16 -3.61
CA PHE A 93 8.98 -7.43 -2.62
C PHE A 93 8.39 -8.83 -2.76
N ASP A 94 8.59 -9.48 -3.91
CA ASP A 94 8.29 -10.89 -4.13
C ASP A 94 9.02 -11.84 -3.15
N LYS A 95 10.16 -11.39 -2.60
CA LYS A 95 10.95 -12.10 -1.59
C LYS A 95 10.50 -11.82 -0.14
N HIS A 96 9.58 -10.89 0.06
CA HIS A 96 9.17 -10.41 1.38
C HIS A 96 7.64 -10.34 1.47
N LEU A 97 7.03 -11.43 1.96
CA LEU A 97 5.56 -11.56 2.03
C LEU A 97 4.88 -10.33 2.66
N ASN A 98 5.39 -9.86 3.79
CA ASN A 98 4.80 -8.72 4.49
C ASN A 98 4.88 -7.42 3.66
N ALA A 99 6.01 -7.18 2.98
CA ALA A 99 6.18 -6.01 2.12
C ALA A 99 5.21 -6.07 0.93
N MET A 100 5.07 -7.24 0.31
CA MET A 100 4.11 -7.47 -0.78
C MET A 100 2.67 -7.25 -0.32
N GLN A 101 2.28 -7.77 0.85
CA GLN A 101 0.94 -7.58 1.42
C GLN A 101 0.66 -6.12 1.74
N MET A 102 1.63 -5.41 2.34
CA MET A 102 1.48 -3.98 2.65
C MET A 102 1.36 -3.14 1.39
N LEU A 103 2.19 -3.39 0.37
CA LEU A 103 2.09 -2.67 -0.89
C LEU A 103 0.76 -2.96 -1.58
N MET A 104 0.33 -4.22 -1.64
CA MET A 104 -0.98 -4.61 -2.19
C MET A 104 -2.13 -3.88 -1.47
N ALA A 105 -2.12 -3.85 -0.14
CA ALA A 105 -3.14 -3.17 0.65
C ALA A 105 -3.17 -1.65 0.36
N ASN A 106 -2.02 -1.01 0.23
CA ASN A 106 -1.94 0.41 -0.16
C ASN A 106 -2.47 0.65 -1.57
N MET A 107 -2.06 -0.17 -2.55
CA MET A 107 -2.56 -0.08 -3.92
C MET A 107 -4.08 -0.20 -3.99
N MET A 108 -4.66 -1.16 -3.25
CA MET A 108 -6.11 -1.34 -3.15
C MET A 108 -6.79 -0.14 -2.49
N HIS A 109 -6.20 0.41 -1.43
CA HIS A 109 -6.73 1.59 -0.73
C HIS A 109 -6.75 2.83 -1.63
N GLU A 110 -5.63 3.15 -2.27
CA GLU A 110 -5.47 4.33 -3.13
C GLU A 110 -6.37 4.30 -4.37
N THR A 111 -6.70 3.10 -4.84
CA THR A 111 -7.47 2.91 -6.08
C THR A 111 -8.92 2.47 -5.85
N CYS A 112 -9.37 2.41 -4.60
CA CYS A 112 -10.66 1.82 -4.25
C CYS A 112 -10.82 0.41 -4.85
N ASN A 113 -9.91 -0.50 -4.47
CA ASN A 113 -9.83 -1.88 -4.97
C ASN A 113 -9.61 -1.98 -6.49
N PHE A 114 -8.72 -1.15 -7.03
CA PHE A 114 -8.36 -1.06 -8.46
C PHE A 114 -9.48 -0.55 -9.38
N VAL A 115 -10.52 0.10 -8.82
CA VAL A 115 -11.59 0.72 -9.61
C VAL A 115 -11.10 2.05 -10.22
N TYR A 116 -10.37 2.84 -9.47
CA TYR A 116 -9.93 4.17 -9.90
C TYR A 116 -8.40 4.20 -10.14
N MET A 117 -8.02 3.66 -11.29
CA MET A 117 -6.61 3.67 -11.74
C MET A 117 -6.19 5.01 -12.36
N LYS A 118 -7.10 5.96 -12.44
CA LYS A 118 -6.88 7.30 -12.96
C LYS A 118 -7.72 8.29 -12.18
N GLU A 119 -7.11 9.42 -11.83
CA GLU A 119 -7.80 10.50 -11.14
C GLU A 119 -9.08 10.91 -11.86
N ILE A 120 -10.19 11.01 -11.12
CA ILE A 120 -11.52 11.34 -11.66
C ILE A 120 -11.56 12.80 -12.11
N ALA A 121 -10.89 13.69 -11.35
CA ALA A 121 -10.80 15.11 -11.70
C ALA A 121 -10.15 15.32 -13.07
N SER A 122 -10.49 16.43 -13.74
CA SER A 122 -9.97 16.75 -15.08
C SER A 122 -8.45 16.93 -15.12
N GLY A 123 -7.84 17.30 -13.99
CA GLY A 123 -6.42 17.62 -13.89
C GLY A 123 -6.08 19.07 -14.30
N VAL A 124 -7.04 19.85 -14.78
CA VAL A 124 -6.80 21.26 -15.19
C VAL A 124 -6.18 22.09 -14.07
N ALA A 125 -6.50 21.81 -12.81
CA ALA A 125 -5.90 22.47 -11.65
C ALA A 125 -4.38 22.26 -11.53
N TYR A 126 -3.82 21.28 -12.23
CA TYR A 126 -2.38 21.02 -12.28
C TYR A 126 -1.65 21.75 -13.42
N ASN A 127 -2.36 22.50 -14.28
CA ASN A 127 -1.72 23.32 -15.29
C ASN A 127 -0.84 24.40 -14.63
N ASN A 128 0.31 24.66 -15.21
CA ASN A 128 1.28 25.65 -14.71
C ASN A 128 1.80 25.39 -13.28
N ARG A 129 1.63 24.19 -12.75
CA ARG A 129 2.20 23.77 -11.46
C ARG A 129 3.70 23.46 -11.64
N SER A 130 4.53 24.48 -11.42
CA SER A 130 6.00 24.37 -11.56
C SER A 130 6.61 23.36 -10.58
N ASP A 131 6.03 23.19 -9.41
CA ASP A 131 6.39 22.17 -8.41
C ASP A 131 6.17 20.73 -8.90
N LEU A 132 5.27 20.55 -9.88
CA LEU A 132 5.02 19.29 -10.58
C LEU A 132 5.74 19.20 -11.94
N GLY A 133 6.44 20.24 -12.35
CA GLY A 133 7.06 20.35 -13.66
C GLY A 133 6.07 20.59 -14.81
N ASN A 134 4.83 20.98 -14.51
CA ASN A 134 3.75 21.11 -15.47
C ASN A 134 3.75 22.50 -16.13
N GLY A 135 3.66 22.51 -17.45
CA GLY A 135 3.37 23.69 -18.27
C GLY A 135 1.85 23.96 -18.42
N PRO A 136 1.47 24.83 -19.38
CA PRO A 136 0.10 25.32 -19.51
C PRO A 136 -0.99 24.24 -19.72
N ASP A 137 -0.67 23.17 -20.42
CA ASP A 137 -1.62 22.11 -20.81
C ASP A 137 -1.23 20.73 -20.26
N ASP A 138 -0.26 20.69 -19.35
CA ASP A 138 0.27 19.44 -18.82
C ASP A 138 -0.62 18.83 -17.73
N GLY A 139 -1.46 19.60 -17.07
CA GLY A 139 -2.27 19.14 -15.95
C GLY A 139 -3.14 17.92 -16.26
N PRO A 140 -4.00 17.93 -17.30
CA PRO A 140 -4.81 16.79 -17.70
C PRO A 140 -3.98 15.59 -18.17
N ARG A 141 -2.79 15.83 -18.73
CA ARG A 141 -1.88 14.81 -19.24
C ARG A 141 -1.17 14.04 -18.14
N TYR A 142 -0.75 14.75 -17.09
CA TYR A 142 0.03 14.22 -15.98
C TYR A 142 -0.74 14.22 -14.66
N LYS A 143 -2.07 14.11 -14.73
CA LYS A 143 -2.92 13.93 -13.55
C LYS A 143 -2.67 12.55 -12.92
N GLY A 144 -3.14 12.35 -11.70
CA GLY A 144 -2.95 11.11 -10.95
C GLY A 144 -3.33 9.87 -11.75
N ALA A 145 -2.41 8.91 -11.86
CA ALA A 145 -2.66 7.65 -12.53
C ALA A 145 -1.82 6.50 -11.92
N GLY A 146 -2.23 5.28 -12.22
CA GLY A 146 -1.64 4.06 -11.71
C GLY A 146 -2.05 3.74 -10.28
N VAL A 147 -1.50 2.66 -9.75
CA VAL A 147 -1.84 2.13 -8.42
C VAL A 147 -1.43 3.01 -7.25
N LEU A 148 -0.51 3.95 -7.45
CA LEU A 148 -0.05 4.92 -6.45
C LEU A 148 -0.43 6.36 -6.81
N GLN A 149 -1.31 6.56 -7.79
CA GLN A 149 -1.82 7.86 -8.22
C GLN A 149 -0.68 8.88 -8.48
N LEU A 150 0.33 8.44 -9.25
CA LEU A 150 1.48 9.26 -9.59
C LEU A 150 1.02 10.52 -10.35
N THR A 151 1.42 11.71 -9.91
CA THR A 151 0.94 13.00 -10.43
C THR A 151 2.12 13.92 -10.76
N GLY A 152 2.00 14.66 -11.87
CA GLY A 152 2.98 15.64 -12.30
C GLY A 152 4.03 15.13 -13.26
N LYS A 153 4.45 16.02 -14.18
CA LYS A 153 5.39 15.67 -15.26
C LYS A 153 6.72 15.14 -14.75
N TYR A 154 7.25 15.69 -13.67
CA TYR A 154 8.51 15.21 -13.06
C TYR A 154 8.44 13.75 -12.61
N ASN A 155 7.27 13.29 -12.19
CA ASN A 155 7.08 11.93 -11.72
C ASN A 155 6.81 10.92 -12.84
N TYR A 156 6.53 11.41 -14.07
CA TYR A 156 6.29 10.59 -15.25
C TYR A 156 7.54 10.43 -16.14
N GLN A 157 8.63 11.10 -15.80
CA GLN A 157 9.92 11.05 -16.49
C GLN A 157 10.89 10.11 -15.79
#